data_dc413798f2a56cd4c7ec6e7eba383262
#
_entry.id   dc413798f2a56cd4c7ec6e7eba383262
#
_cell.length_a   1.000
_cell.length_b   1.000
_cell.length_c   1.000
_cell.angle_alpha   90.00
_cell.angle_beta   90.00
_cell.angle_gamma   90.00
#
_symmetry.space_group_name_H-M   'P 1'
#
loop_
_entity.id
_entity.type
_entity.pdbx_description
1 polymer ?
#
loop_
_entity_poly.entity_id
_entity_poly.type
_entity_poly.pdbx_seq_one_letter_code
_entity_poly.pdbx_strand_id
1 'polypeptide(L)'
;FVFPTTRDADTFWAREIAGALVTAVGAGLGLALVFMAAEGLTRRAFPRQPQLWRLWSRDAGGTVSVAGRTAGGYLFVPIELALIAVFYYATNRWLGWWQPSEALTDPNILSSAIPALLPIAMSLQAGFMEECLFRAIPLALGALLGAHFGRRRLGIGIAFVLQAVIFGA
;
A
#
# COMPACT_ATOMS: atom_id res chain seq x y z
N PHE A 1 -22.52 -12.64 4.69
CA PHE A 1 -23.29 -12.58 5.96
C PHE A 1 -24.31 -13.69 5.95
N VAL A 2 -24.07 -14.76 6.69
CA VAL A 2 -25.10 -15.74 7.01
C VAL A 2 -25.72 -15.28 8.33
N PHE A 3 -26.90 -14.71 8.27
CA PHE A 3 -27.69 -14.46 9.47
C PHE A 3 -28.04 -15.82 10.10
N PRO A 4 -27.52 -16.14 11.29
CA PRO A 4 -27.95 -17.35 11.97
C PRO A 4 -29.36 -17.10 12.50
N THR A 5 -30.33 -17.80 11.92
CA THR A 5 -31.76 -17.70 12.20
C THR A 5 -32.16 -18.10 13.65
N THR A 6 -31.19 -18.44 14.51
CA THR A 6 -31.44 -19.00 15.84
C THR A 6 -30.67 -18.32 16.98
N ARG A 7 -30.00 -17.18 16.74
CA ARG A 7 -29.28 -16.47 17.79
C ARG A 7 -29.99 -15.17 18.17
N ASP A 8 -30.01 -14.96 19.48
CA ASP A 8 -30.39 -13.72 20.10
C ASP A 8 -29.59 -12.54 19.50
N ALA A 9 -30.27 -11.43 19.16
CA ALA A 9 -29.66 -10.26 18.53
C ALA A 9 -28.50 -9.70 19.34
N ASP A 10 -28.59 -9.72 20.67
CA ASP A 10 -27.54 -9.23 21.57
C ASP A 10 -26.25 -10.05 21.47
N THR A 11 -26.38 -11.36 21.39
CA THR A 11 -25.22 -12.27 21.19
C THR A 11 -24.58 -12.06 19.83
N PHE A 12 -25.36 -11.78 18.78
CA PHE A 12 -24.86 -11.49 17.45
C PHE A 12 -24.04 -10.18 17.49
N TRP A 13 -24.62 -9.11 17.99
CA TRP A 13 -23.93 -7.81 18.05
C TRP A 13 -22.68 -7.84 18.93
N ALA A 14 -22.73 -8.49 20.08
CA ALA A 14 -21.56 -8.64 20.94
C ALA A 14 -20.40 -9.34 20.23
N ARG A 15 -20.70 -10.40 19.44
CA ARG A 15 -19.70 -11.12 18.68
C ARG A 15 -19.14 -10.30 17.52
N GLU A 16 -19.98 -9.59 16.77
CA GLU A 16 -19.57 -8.74 15.66
C GLU A 16 -18.70 -7.56 16.13
N ILE A 17 -19.10 -6.91 17.24
CA ILE A 17 -18.31 -5.82 17.84
C ILE A 17 -16.97 -6.36 18.36
N ALA A 18 -16.97 -7.47 19.08
CA ALA A 18 -15.73 -8.06 19.59
C ALA A 18 -14.81 -8.48 18.44
N GLY A 19 -15.34 -9.11 17.39
CA GLY A 19 -14.59 -9.49 16.21
C GLY A 19 -13.99 -8.28 15.48
N ALA A 20 -14.79 -7.23 15.30
CA ALA A 20 -14.34 -5.99 14.68
C ALA A 20 -13.22 -5.30 15.50
N LEU A 21 -13.35 -5.25 16.84
CA LEU A 21 -12.34 -4.70 17.73
C LEU A 21 -11.03 -5.50 17.68
N VAL A 22 -11.10 -6.83 17.77
CA VAL A 22 -9.91 -7.69 17.67
C VAL A 22 -9.21 -7.50 16.33
N THR A 23 -9.98 -7.46 15.23
CA THR A 23 -9.44 -7.22 13.88
C THR A 23 -8.81 -5.84 13.77
N ALA A 24 -9.49 -4.80 14.26
CA ALA A 24 -8.97 -3.42 14.22
C ALA A 24 -7.68 -3.26 15.03
N VAL A 25 -7.63 -3.84 16.23
CA VAL A 25 -6.42 -3.81 17.07
C VAL A 25 -5.30 -4.60 16.43
N GLY A 26 -5.58 -5.81 15.93
CA GLY A 26 -4.58 -6.65 15.25
C GLY A 26 -4.02 -6.00 14.00
N ALA A 27 -4.89 -5.46 13.15
CA ALA A 27 -4.48 -4.71 11.95
C ALA A 27 -3.70 -3.44 12.32
N GLY A 28 -4.15 -2.68 13.31
CA GLY A 28 -3.46 -1.48 13.79
C GLY A 28 -2.05 -1.78 14.32
N LEU A 29 -1.88 -2.83 15.11
CA LEU A 29 -0.57 -3.28 15.58
C LEU A 29 0.32 -3.73 14.42
N GLY A 30 -0.22 -4.51 13.47
CA GLY A 30 0.51 -4.94 12.28
C GLY A 30 0.99 -3.76 11.44
N LEU A 31 0.11 -2.80 11.16
CA LEU A 31 0.46 -1.55 10.46
C LEU A 31 1.54 -0.76 11.20
N ALA A 32 1.43 -0.63 12.53
CA ALA A 32 2.41 0.08 13.34
C ALA A 32 3.80 -0.57 13.27
N LEU A 33 3.87 -1.91 13.39
CA LEU A 33 5.13 -2.64 13.30
C LEU A 33 5.79 -2.51 11.92
N VAL A 34 5.00 -2.65 10.86
CA VAL A 34 5.48 -2.47 9.48
C VAL A 34 5.98 -1.05 9.24
N PHE A 35 5.23 -0.05 9.72
CA PHE A 35 5.64 1.34 9.63
C PHE A 35 6.94 1.62 10.41
N MET A 36 7.06 1.13 11.62
CA MET A 36 8.27 1.29 12.44
C MET A 36 9.49 0.66 11.76
N ALA A 37 9.33 -0.52 11.16
CA ALA A 37 10.39 -1.18 10.41
C ALA A 37 10.77 -0.38 9.16
N ALA A 38 9.79 0.05 8.37
CA ALA A 38 10.00 0.86 7.17
C ALA A 38 10.69 2.18 7.50
N GLU A 39 10.20 2.91 8.50
CA GLU A 39 10.78 4.18 8.94
C GLU A 39 12.22 4.00 9.49
N GLY A 40 12.44 3.00 10.35
CA GLY A 40 13.74 2.71 10.94
C GLY A 40 14.80 2.34 9.89
N LEU A 41 14.46 1.49 8.93
CA LEU A 41 15.35 1.08 7.85
C LEU A 41 15.60 2.23 6.87
N THR A 42 14.56 2.96 6.48
CA THR A 42 14.67 4.09 5.55
C THR A 42 15.54 5.20 6.10
N ARG A 43 15.43 5.52 7.38
CA ARG A 43 16.32 6.50 8.05
C ARG A 43 17.78 6.12 7.96
N ARG A 44 18.11 4.85 8.17
CA ARG A 44 19.49 4.36 8.10
C ARG A 44 20.01 4.32 6.67
N ALA A 45 19.17 3.89 5.73
CA ALA A 45 19.54 3.79 4.33
C ALA A 45 19.59 5.15 3.62
N PHE A 46 18.68 6.05 3.94
CA PHE A 46 18.48 7.34 3.25
C PHE A 46 18.35 8.50 4.24
N PRO A 47 19.44 8.94 4.90
CA PRO A 47 19.39 9.94 5.98
C PRO A 47 18.81 11.31 5.58
N ARG A 48 18.81 11.62 4.27
CA ARG A 48 18.27 12.88 3.73
C ARG A 48 16.77 12.84 3.45
N GLN A 49 16.13 11.69 3.60
CA GLN A 49 14.69 11.57 3.44
C GLN A 49 13.97 12.14 4.68
N PRO A 50 12.91 12.95 4.49
CA PRO A 50 12.12 13.40 5.62
C PRO A 50 11.45 12.20 6.28
N GLN A 51 11.34 12.25 7.61
CA GLN A 51 10.66 11.22 8.38
C GLN A 51 9.17 11.25 8.04
N LEU A 52 8.56 10.11 7.73
CA LEU A 52 7.17 10.04 7.32
C LEU A 52 6.21 10.66 8.34
N TRP A 53 6.41 10.41 9.63
CA TRP A 53 5.57 10.99 10.69
C TRP A 53 5.74 12.52 10.81
N ARG A 54 6.90 13.10 10.41
CA ARG A 54 7.12 14.55 10.40
C ARG A 54 6.43 15.26 9.24
N LEU A 55 6.01 14.53 8.22
CA LEU A 55 5.26 15.12 7.09
C LEU A 55 3.95 15.79 7.54
N TRP A 56 3.41 15.36 8.67
CA TRP A 56 2.22 15.95 9.30
C TRP A 56 2.53 17.18 10.16
N SER A 57 3.80 17.48 10.40
CA SER A 57 4.20 18.70 11.13
C SER A 57 4.26 19.91 10.17
N ARG A 58 4.00 21.10 10.69
CA ARG A 58 4.09 22.35 9.92
C ARG A 58 5.49 22.57 9.33
N ASP A 59 6.53 22.18 10.08
CA ASP A 59 7.92 22.39 9.72
C ASP A 59 8.37 21.56 8.51
N ALA A 60 7.84 20.35 8.35
CA ALA A 60 8.17 19.49 7.24
C ALA A 60 7.10 19.51 6.14
N GLY A 61 5.82 19.39 6.50
CA GLY A 61 4.71 19.34 5.54
C GLY A 61 4.54 20.61 4.72
N GLY A 62 4.85 21.78 5.31
CA GLY A 62 4.80 23.07 4.64
C GLY A 62 5.99 23.37 3.72
N THR A 63 6.96 22.47 3.58
CA THR A 63 8.16 22.73 2.75
C THR A 63 7.88 22.52 1.27
N VAL A 64 8.53 23.36 0.42
CA VAL A 64 8.46 23.21 -1.05
C VAL A 64 8.88 21.82 -1.52
N SER A 65 9.84 21.20 -0.82
CA SER A 65 10.29 19.84 -1.13
C SER A 65 9.18 18.80 -0.95
N VAL A 66 8.40 18.87 0.13
CA VAL A 66 7.27 17.97 0.38
C VAL A 66 6.13 18.26 -0.59
N ALA A 67 5.78 19.54 -0.77
CA ALA A 67 4.75 19.94 -1.71
C ALA A 67 5.07 19.47 -3.16
N GLY A 68 6.32 19.66 -3.60
CA GLY A 68 6.77 19.22 -4.93
C GLY A 68 6.72 17.70 -5.10
N ARG A 69 7.11 16.92 -4.08
CA ARG A 69 7.01 15.45 -4.12
C ARG A 69 5.56 14.98 -4.14
N THR A 70 4.70 15.61 -3.35
CA THR A 70 3.27 15.30 -3.32
C THR A 70 2.62 15.61 -4.67
N ALA A 71 2.87 16.80 -5.24
CA ALA A 71 2.39 17.15 -6.57
C ALA A 71 2.93 16.19 -7.65
N GLY A 72 4.21 15.84 -7.59
CA GLY A 72 4.81 14.84 -8.47
C GLY A 72 4.16 13.47 -8.38
N GLY A 73 3.84 13.01 -7.16
CA GLY A 73 3.10 11.77 -6.93
C GLY A 73 1.72 11.81 -7.59
N TYR A 74 0.94 12.87 -7.36
CA TYR A 74 -0.37 13.02 -7.99
C TYR A 74 -0.31 13.12 -9.52
N LEU A 75 0.72 13.76 -10.07
CA LEU A 75 0.93 13.81 -11.52
C LEU A 75 1.36 12.46 -12.11
N PHE A 76 2.02 11.62 -11.30
CA PHE A 76 2.45 10.30 -11.73
C PHE A 76 1.26 9.32 -11.89
N VAL A 77 0.22 9.45 -11.06
CA VAL A 77 -0.97 8.57 -11.10
C VAL A 77 -1.62 8.50 -12.50
N PRO A 78 -1.98 9.61 -13.16
CA PRO A 78 -2.56 9.53 -14.51
C PRO A 78 -1.60 8.97 -15.55
N ILE A 79 -0.28 9.16 -15.40
CA ILE A 79 0.72 8.55 -16.28
C ILE A 79 0.72 7.04 -16.10
N GLU A 80 0.72 6.55 -14.86
CA GLU A 80 0.64 5.12 -14.54
C GLU A 80 -0.64 4.49 -15.09
N LEU A 81 -1.79 5.10 -14.85
CA LEU A 81 -3.06 4.64 -15.40
C LEU A 81 -3.05 4.59 -16.92
N ALA A 82 -2.48 5.61 -17.58
CA ALA A 82 -2.34 5.62 -19.03
C ALA A 82 -1.44 4.49 -19.53
N LEU A 83 -0.32 4.22 -18.87
CA LEU A 83 0.57 3.10 -19.20
C LEU A 83 -0.13 1.75 -19.03
N ILE A 84 -0.88 1.55 -17.95
CA ILE A 84 -1.68 0.35 -17.71
C ILE A 84 -2.73 0.19 -18.83
N ALA A 85 -3.46 1.25 -19.15
CA ALA A 85 -4.46 1.22 -20.22
C ALA A 85 -3.85 0.88 -21.58
N VAL A 86 -2.71 1.50 -21.93
CA VAL A 86 -1.98 1.20 -23.17
C VAL A 86 -1.47 -0.23 -23.17
N PHE A 87 -0.95 -0.72 -22.05
CA PHE A 87 -0.48 -2.11 -21.94
C PHE A 87 -1.63 -3.11 -22.20
N TYR A 88 -2.76 -2.95 -21.52
CA TYR A 88 -3.90 -3.84 -21.73
C TYR A 88 -4.49 -3.73 -23.12
N TYR A 89 -4.58 -2.52 -23.69
CA TYR A 89 -5.01 -2.34 -25.06
C TYR A 89 -4.08 -3.05 -26.05
N ALA A 90 -2.78 -2.89 -25.89
CA ALA A 90 -1.79 -3.51 -26.76
C ALA A 90 -1.80 -5.05 -26.65
N THR A 91 -1.81 -5.59 -25.44
CA THR A 91 -1.83 -7.04 -25.20
C THR A 91 -3.13 -7.69 -25.67
N ASN A 92 -4.27 -7.04 -25.47
CA ASN A 92 -5.53 -7.52 -26.02
C ASN A 92 -5.53 -7.47 -27.56
N ARG A 93 -5.10 -6.36 -28.15
CA ARG A 93 -5.14 -6.16 -29.60
C ARG A 93 -4.19 -7.06 -30.40
N TRP A 94 -2.99 -7.33 -29.85
CA TRP A 94 -1.96 -8.06 -30.57
C TRP A 94 -1.73 -9.48 -30.07
N LEU A 95 -1.99 -9.76 -28.78
CA LEU A 95 -1.74 -11.06 -28.16
C LEU A 95 -3.02 -11.82 -27.80
N GLY A 96 -4.19 -11.19 -27.95
CA GLY A 96 -5.48 -11.79 -27.55
C GLY A 96 -5.60 -12.04 -26.05
N TRP A 97 -4.86 -11.30 -25.24
CA TRP A 97 -4.87 -11.48 -23.79
C TRP A 97 -6.20 -10.96 -23.18
N TRP A 98 -6.61 -11.63 -22.13
CA TRP A 98 -7.77 -11.22 -21.34
C TRP A 98 -7.58 -9.83 -20.72
N GLN A 99 -8.66 -9.06 -20.61
CA GLN A 99 -8.69 -7.79 -19.90
C GLN A 99 -9.48 -7.94 -18.60
N PRO A 100 -9.00 -7.39 -17.47
CA PRO A 100 -9.66 -7.50 -16.17
C PRO A 100 -10.88 -6.57 -16.02
N SER A 101 -11.54 -6.18 -17.12
CA SER A 101 -12.63 -5.20 -17.13
C SER A 101 -13.82 -5.57 -16.24
N GLU A 102 -14.06 -6.88 -16.04
CA GLU A 102 -15.17 -7.38 -15.22
C GLU A 102 -14.80 -7.66 -13.76
N ALA A 103 -13.49 -7.75 -13.46
CA ALA A 103 -13.00 -8.06 -12.11
C ALA A 103 -12.83 -6.82 -11.21
N LEU A 104 -13.06 -5.63 -11.72
CA LEU A 104 -12.88 -4.37 -10.99
C LEU A 104 -13.99 -4.08 -9.97
N THR A 105 -15.07 -4.86 -9.97
CA THR A 105 -16.19 -4.66 -9.04
C THR A 105 -16.22 -5.80 -8.05
N ASP A 106 -15.64 -5.61 -6.85
CA ASP A 106 -15.82 -6.55 -5.75
C ASP A 106 -17.28 -6.48 -5.24
N PRO A 107 -18.06 -7.57 -5.36
CA PRO A 107 -19.45 -7.59 -4.90
C PRO A 107 -19.58 -7.31 -3.40
N ASN A 108 -18.54 -7.55 -2.60
CA ASN A 108 -18.53 -7.25 -1.17
C ASN A 108 -18.57 -5.74 -0.89
N ILE A 109 -18.12 -4.90 -1.82
CA ILE A 109 -18.17 -3.43 -1.67
C ILE A 109 -19.64 -2.99 -1.60
N LEU A 110 -20.48 -3.49 -2.49
CA LEU A 110 -21.91 -3.12 -2.56
C LEU A 110 -22.72 -3.67 -1.38
N SER A 111 -22.26 -4.76 -0.76
CA SER A 111 -22.92 -5.38 0.40
C SER A 111 -22.50 -4.77 1.75
N SER A 112 -21.55 -3.83 1.74
CA SER A 112 -21.10 -3.17 2.97
C SER A 112 -22.14 -2.13 3.47
N ALA A 113 -22.12 -1.86 4.78
CA ALA A 113 -23.03 -0.89 5.42
C ALA A 113 -22.84 0.54 4.88
N ILE A 114 -21.62 0.89 4.46
CA ILE A 114 -21.30 2.18 3.85
C ILE A 114 -20.42 1.93 2.62
N PRO A 115 -21.03 1.61 1.46
CA PRO A 115 -20.28 1.19 0.27
C PRO A 115 -19.22 2.20 -0.20
N ALA A 116 -19.48 3.49 -0.02
CA ALA A 116 -18.56 4.54 -0.46
C ALA A 116 -17.27 4.64 0.40
N LEU A 117 -17.32 4.27 1.68
CA LEU A 117 -16.16 4.35 2.57
C LEU A 117 -15.24 3.13 2.47
N LEU A 118 -15.78 1.97 2.16
CA LEU A 118 -14.99 0.74 2.12
C LEU A 118 -13.85 0.80 1.09
N PRO A 119 -14.06 1.21 -0.17
CA PRO A 119 -12.97 1.34 -1.14
C PRO A 119 -11.90 2.33 -0.71
N ILE A 120 -12.29 3.45 -0.09
CA ILE A 120 -11.36 4.46 0.40
C ILE A 120 -10.48 3.87 1.52
N ALA A 121 -11.11 3.21 2.51
CA ALA A 121 -10.38 2.60 3.62
C ALA A 121 -9.44 1.49 3.13
N MET A 122 -9.90 0.62 2.24
CA MET A 122 -9.09 -0.45 1.65
C MET A 122 -7.93 0.11 0.83
N SER A 123 -8.16 1.12 0.00
CA SER A 123 -7.10 1.75 -0.80
C SER A 123 -6.04 2.43 0.07
N LEU A 124 -6.44 3.11 1.14
CA LEU A 124 -5.50 3.71 2.08
C LEU A 124 -4.68 2.65 2.82
N GLN A 125 -5.33 1.59 3.29
CA GLN A 125 -4.66 0.50 3.98
C GLN A 125 -3.71 -0.25 3.05
N ALA A 126 -4.18 -0.66 1.88
CA ALA A 126 -3.38 -1.36 0.88
C ALA A 126 -2.20 -0.51 0.44
N GLY A 127 -2.43 0.73 0.00
CA GLY A 127 -1.37 1.62 -0.44
C GLY A 127 -0.31 1.85 0.64
N PHE A 128 -0.71 2.05 1.90
CA PHE A 128 0.24 2.21 3.01
C PHE A 128 1.06 0.94 3.28
N MET A 129 0.40 -0.23 3.33
CA MET A 129 1.07 -1.52 3.54
C MET A 129 2.02 -1.84 2.39
N GLU A 130 1.57 -1.66 1.17
CA GLU A 130 2.33 -1.94 -0.03
C GLU A 130 3.56 -1.04 -0.14
N GLU A 131 3.43 0.26 0.11
CA GLU A 131 4.56 1.17 0.13
C GLU A 131 5.59 0.80 1.21
N CYS A 132 5.14 0.39 2.38
CA CYS A 132 6.05 0.01 3.46
C CYS A 132 6.71 -1.35 3.19
N LEU A 133 5.93 -2.40 2.88
CA LEU A 133 6.43 -3.77 2.75
C LEU A 133 7.17 -4.01 1.44
N PHE A 134 6.62 -3.54 0.32
CA PHE A 134 7.15 -3.86 -1.00
C PHE A 134 8.06 -2.77 -1.58
N ARG A 135 8.06 -1.57 -1.02
CA ARG A 135 8.94 -0.50 -1.51
C ARG A 135 9.94 -0.02 -0.46
N ALA A 136 9.48 0.51 0.66
CA ALA A 136 10.38 1.13 1.65
C ALA A 136 11.35 0.13 2.27
N ILE A 137 10.86 -1.00 2.78
CA ILE A 137 11.67 -2.03 3.43
C ILE A 137 12.66 -2.68 2.45
N PRO A 138 12.25 -3.22 1.29
CA PRO A 138 13.19 -3.86 0.36
C PRO A 138 14.26 -2.90 -0.17
N LEU A 139 13.89 -1.70 -0.56
CA LEU A 139 14.86 -0.73 -1.07
C LEU A 139 15.85 -0.26 0.00
N ALA A 140 15.38 -0.09 1.24
CA ALA A 140 16.25 0.26 2.35
C ALA A 140 17.21 -0.88 2.69
N LEU A 141 16.74 -2.13 2.75
CA LEU A 141 17.57 -3.30 2.96
C LEU A 141 18.58 -3.47 1.82
N GLY A 142 18.14 -3.35 0.56
CA GLY A 142 19.03 -3.39 -0.60
C GLY A 142 20.12 -2.32 -0.56
N ALA A 143 19.76 -1.10 -0.13
CA ALA A 143 20.73 -0.02 0.03
C ALA A 143 21.76 -0.30 1.13
N LEU A 144 21.30 -0.81 2.29
CA LEU A 144 22.16 -1.11 3.45
C LEU A 144 23.08 -2.30 3.15
N LEU A 145 22.52 -3.40 2.65
CA LEU A 145 23.30 -4.58 2.27
C LEU A 145 24.29 -4.25 1.15
N GLY A 146 23.82 -3.55 0.11
CA GLY A 146 24.70 -3.13 -0.97
C GLY A 146 25.82 -2.19 -0.50
N ALA A 147 25.55 -1.31 0.47
CA ALA A 147 26.58 -0.45 1.07
C ALA A 147 27.62 -1.25 1.85
N HIS A 148 27.20 -2.29 2.59
CA HIS A 148 28.12 -3.19 3.31
C HIS A 148 29.15 -3.84 2.36
N PHE A 149 28.75 -4.17 1.15
CA PHE A 149 29.63 -4.74 0.11
C PHE A 149 30.22 -3.68 -0.85
N GLY A 150 30.15 -2.39 -0.51
CA GLY A 150 30.65 -1.30 -1.37
C GLY A 150 29.88 -1.08 -2.67
N ARG A 151 28.74 -1.73 -2.86
CA ARG A 151 27.93 -1.72 -4.11
C ARG A 151 26.49 -1.25 -3.87
N ARG A 152 26.32 -0.15 -3.16
CA ARG A 152 25.00 0.37 -2.76
C ARG A 152 24.00 0.49 -3.90
N ARG A 153 24.41 1.03 -5.06
CA ARG A 153 23.52 1.19 -6.23
C ARG A 153 23.06 -0.16 -6.78
N LEU A 154 23.94 -1.13 -6.81
CA LEU A 154 23.60 -2.49 -7.24
C LEU A 154 22.59 -3.14 -6.28
N GLY A 155 22.81 -3.00 -4.96
CA GLY A 155 21.87 -3.51 -3.97
C GLY A 155 20.47 -2.91 -4.09
N ILE A 156 20.37 -1.60 -4.33
CA ILE A 156 19.08 -0.94 -4.61
C ILE A 156 18.44 -1.50 -5.90
N GLY A 157 19.22 -1.64 -6.98
CA GLY A 157 18.71 -2.16 -8.26
C GLY A 157 18.20 -3.59 -8.14
N ILE A 158 18.92 -4.46 -7.44
CA ILE A 158 18.47 -5.85 -7.17
C ILE A 158 17.18 -5.84 -6.35
N ALA A 159 17.12 -5.05 -5.27
CA ALA A 159 15.91 -4.95 -4.45
C ALA A 159 14.71 -4.42 -5.24
N PHE A 160 14.94 -3.46 -6.14
CA PHE A 160 13.90 -2.93 -7.02
C PHE A 160 13.34 -3.99 -7.96
N VAL A 161 14.19 -4.81 -8.58
CA VAL A 161 13.75 -5.90 -9.47
C VAL A 161 13.03 -6.99 -8.68
N LEU A 162 13.60 -7.40 -7.55
CA LEU A 162 12.99 -8.46 -6.71
C LEU A 162 11.61 -8.05 -6.20
N GLN A 163 11.44 -6.81 -5.72
CA GLN A 163 10.12 -6.34 -5.28
C GLN A 163 9.09 -6.34 -6.42
N ALA A 164 9.51 -5.91 -7.62
CA ALA A 164 8.61 -5.88 -8.78
C ALA A 164 8.15 -7.30 -9.17
N VAL A 165 9.06 -8.28 -9.12
CA VAL A 165 8.71 -9.68 -9.39
C VAL A 165 7.80 -10.27 -8.31
N ILE A 166 8.11 -10.03 -7.02
CA ILE A 166 7.30 -10.58 -5.91
C ILE A 166 5.92 -9.94 -5.88
N PHE A 167 5.81 -8.64 -6.18
CA PHE A 167 4.53 -7.93 -6.19
C PHE A 167 3.67 -8.27 -7.42
N GLY A 168 4.30 -8.62 -8.55
CA GLY A 168 3.62 -8.95 -9.80
C GLY A 168 3.31 -10.45 -9.98
N ALA A 169 3.73 -11.32 -9.05
CA ALA A 169 3.47 -12.76 -9.08
C ALA A 169 2.24 -13.13 -8.28
#